data_f4e1ab316ccb36962466073e90eeeafd
#
_entry.id   f4e1ab316ccb36962466073e90eeeafd
#
_cell.length_a   1.000
_cell.length_b   1.000
_cell.length_c   1.000
_cell.angle_alpha   90.00
_cell.angle_beta   90.00
_cell.angle_gamma   90.00
#
_symmetry.space_group_name_H-M   'P 1'
#
loop_
_entity.id
_entity.type
_entity.pdbx_description
1 polymer ?
#
loop_
_entity_poly.entity_id
_entity_poly.type
_entity_poly.pdbx_seq_one_letter_code
_entity_poly.pdbx_strand_id
1 'polypeptide(L)'
;MKENKIWNDYLPEDMQEHWTVYECLKESEDSSTFLVKETATGILCVLKWGRNRQTEFLRNEMEIMKKMADRKLSGIPKTYRIFEENGEVYLVREYIEGMSLAQMVLQKGGISEAEICRISRKICQTAEQFQNPDEPMIHRDIKPENIVVTPGGEVVFIDFGTMRSYKKDGSRDTFVVGTRGTAAPEQYGYTQTDQRTDVYAIGQTMLYMVSESYEKNQLSECAVSRRMKKIIEKACSFEPDKRYGDAAQLRRAVEKCQANNRKKVYKKAGAVFGLIAAGYILAIFSPDGTVIENKRIETAEQSAAEEQIQAEITFREELIEEAVCKELGLSKTDKITASMLEDVRKLRIVGKEILDDEDTFWGEGHHVDGKDSSFGSVRGNITDLSDLAQMVNLEELALCNQKIEDISGLKELPLKKLYLSKNMITDFSVLLNLIDLDTLCIMENPAENLSVIGECTGILRLNIQGMNLTDIDFLKNLSLDYLDMSNVEVENNIFEPLAEMKKLDTLCMCDVNEAAAETLSQMSTLKALFMWGDSTILENLKPLKGMTQLETLAFTTQISSLEGIEQFPSLNFLSVSFSLVKDLSPVTGAKNLQVIDISNADIKNFEPLFGHSGLTEVHCTEGQKEKIMKIDSS
;
A
#
# COMPACT_ATOMS: atom_id res chain seq x y z
N MET A 1 16.77 15.85 3.80
CA MET A 1 17.21 15.17 2.57
C MET A 1 18.73 15.08 2.64
N LYS A 2 19.30 13.90 2.81
CA LYS A 2 20.75 13.66 2.79
C LYS A 2 21.19 13.57 1.33
N GLU A 3 22.22 14.32 0.96
CA GLU A 3 22.86 14.18 -0.34
C GLU A 3 23.38 12.74 -0.49
N ASN A 4 22.86 12.02 -1.49
CA ASN A 4 23.23 10.63 -1.72
C ASN A 4 24.57 10.63 -2.51
N LYS A 5 25.70 10.61 -1.78
CA LYS A 5 27.05 10.65 -2.35
C LYS A 5 27.34 9.53 -3.36
N ILE A 6 26.65 8.40 -3.26
CA ILE A 6 26.87 7.21 -4.09
C ILE A 6 26.49 7.47 -5.55
N TRP A 7 25.39 8.19 -5.82
CA TRP A 7 24.91 8.42 -7.18
C TRP A 7 25.66 9.54 -7.93
N ASN A 8 26.29 10.48 -7.20
CA ASN A 8 27.09 11.52 -7.84
C ASN A 8 28.29 10.96 -8.59
N ASP A 9 28.89 9.87 -8.11
CA ASP A 9 30.06 9.24 -8.74
C ASP A 9 29.72 8.59 -10.11
N TYR A 10 28.43 8.38 -10.41
CA TYR A 10 27.97 7.87 -11.70
C TYR A 10 27.77 8.97 -12.75
N LEU A 11 27.72 10.23 -12.36
CA LEU A 11 27.63 11.33 -13.31
C LEU A 11 29.02 11.68 -13.87
N PRO A 12 29.11 12.09 -15.16
CA PRO A 12 30.32 12.65 -15.71
C PRO A 12 30.90 13.79 -14.85
N GLU A 13 32.22 13.94 -14.80
CA GLU A 13 32.90 14.91 -13.92
C GLU A 13 32.41 16.35 -14.14
N ASP A 14 32.18 16.76 -15.38
CA ASP A 14 31.65 18.08 -15.74
C ASP A 14 30.22 18.30 -15.24
N MET A 15 29.46 17.22 -15.08
CA MET A 15 28.11 17.28 -14.53
C MET A 15 28.10 17.39 -13.00
N GLN A 16 29.01 16.72 -12.32
CA GLN A 16 29.12 16.75 -10.85
C GLN A 16 29.39 18.18 -10.33
N GLU A 17 30.06 19.03 -11.13
CA GLU A 17 30.24 20.45 -10.81
C GLU A 17 28.95 21.26 -10.83
N HIS A 18 27.97 20.84 -11.66
CA HIS A 18 26.75 21.58 -11.92
C HIS A 18 25.53 21.03 -11.20
N TRP A 19 25.47 19.72 -10.93
CA TRP A 19 24.33 19.06 -10.32
C TRP A 19 24.72 18.09 -9.21
N THR A 20 23.91 18.09 -8.15
CA THR A 20 23.96 17.10 -7.07
C THR A 20 22.77 16.17 -7.20
N VAL A 21 22.98 14.85 -7.22
CA VAL A 21 21.90 13.86 -7.24
C VAL A 21 21.23 13.78 -5.88
N TYR A 22 19.91 13.94 -5.87
CA TYR A 22 19.08 13.84 -4.68
C TYR A 22 18.46 12.45 -4.53
N GLU A 23 17.96 11.90 -5.65
CA GLU A 23 17.19 10.66 -5.64
C GLU A 23 17.25 9.99 -7.01
N CYS A 24 17.29 8.65 -7.05
CA CYS A 24 17.06 7.88 -8.24
C CYS A 24 15.56 7.61 -8.37
N LEU A 25 14.90 8.27 -9.34
CA LEU A 25 13.47 8.14 -9.57
C LEU A 25 13.12 6.86 -10.34
N LYS A 26 14.04 6.39 -11.18
CA LYS A 26 13.89 5.17 -11.98
C LYS A 26 15.24 4.70 -12.47
N GLU A 27 15.48 3.40 -12.38
CA GLU A 27 16.67 2.76 -12.91
C GLU A 27 16.32 1.53 -13.74
N SER A 28 17.08 1.29 -14.80
CA SER A 28 17.05 0.09 -15.61
C SER A 28 18.45 -0.10 -16.24
N GLU A 29 18.70 -1.27 -16.84
CA GLU A 29 19.98 -1.57 -17.48
C GLU A 29 20.40 -0.50 -18.52
N ASP A 30 19.45 0.02 -19.28
CA ASP A 30 19.71 0.94 -20.40
C ASP A 30 19.39 2.42 -20.10
N SER A 31 18.81 2.76 -18.94
CA SER A 31 18.45 4.14 -18.59
C SER A 31 18.30 4.37 -17.10
N SER A 32 18.62 5.59 -16.67
CA SER A 32 18.38 6.05 -15.31
C SER A 32 17.72 7.44 -15.33
N THR A 33 16.86 7.70 -14.36
CA THR A 33 16.21 9.01 -14.19
C THR A 33 16.43 9.46 -12.76
N PHE A 34 17.03 10.62 -12.60
CA PHE A 34 17.39 11.16 -11.29
C PHE A 34 16.67 12.48 -11.02
N LEU A 35 16.31 12.70 -9.77
CA LEU A 35 16.05 14.03 -9.23
C LEU A 35 17.40 14.64 -8.88
N VAL A 36 17.72 15.77 -9.50
CA VAL A 36 19.00 16.47 -9.31
C VAL A 36 18.73 17.91 -8.88
N LYS A 37 19.68 18.50 -8.18
CA LYS A 37 19.65 19.91 -7.79
C LYS A 37 20.78 20.65 -8.50
N GLU A 38 20.46 21.74 -9.17
CA GLU A 38 21.47 22.62 -9.76
C GLU A 38 22.24 23.34 -8.66
N THR A 39 23.57 23.18 -8.64
CA THR A 39 24.43 23.69 -7.58
C THR A 39 24.40 25.22 -7.48
N ALA A 40 24.32 25.92 -8.61
CA ALA A 40 24.35 27.38 -8.67
C ALA A 40 23.05 28.05 -8.22
N THR A 41 21.88 27.49 -8.57
CA THR A 41 20.57 28.12 -8.35
C THR A 41 19.78 27.44 -7.23
N GLY A 42 20.11 26.20 -6.89
CA GLY A 42 19.36 25.37 -5.96
C GLY A 42 18.05 24.82 -6.54
N ILE A 43 17.80 24.96 -7.84
CA ILE A 43 16.59 24.50 -8.51
C ILE A 43 16.62 22.98 -8.68
N LEU A 44 15.49 22.33 -8.39
CA LEU A 44 15.30 20.89 -8.64
C LEU A 44 15.01 20.66 -10.13
N CYS A 45 15.69 19.65 -10.69
CA CYS A 45 15.59 19.23 -12.08
C CYS A 45 15.46 17.72 -12.17
N VAL A 46 14.94 17.22 -13.29
CA VAL A 46 14.99 15.80 -13.65
C VAL A 46 16.08 15.59 -14.69
N LEU A 47 17.00 14.68 -14.40
CA LEU A 47 18.03 14.23 -15.31
C LEU A 47 17.69 12.84 -15.80
N LYS A 48 17.51 12.67 -17.11
CA LYS A 48 17.40 11.38 -17.78
C LYS A 48 18.75 11.04 -18.42
N TRP A 49 19.22 9.85 -18.13
CA TRP A 49 20.47 9.29 -18.69
C TRP A 49 20.16 8.03 -19.48
N GLY A 50 20.45 8.06 -20.78
CA GLY A 50 20.23 6.94 -21.69
C GLY A 50 21.54 6.31 -22.14
N ARG A 51 21.58 4.97 -22.05
CA ARG A 51 22.69 4.10 -22.45
C ARG A 51 22.20 3.12 -23.52
N ASN A 52 23.10 2.52 -24.27
CA ASN A 52 22.80 1.45 -25.23
C ASN A 52 21.59 1.78 -26.15
N ARG A 53 20.57 0.95 -26.14
CA ARG A 53 19.37 1.12 -26.97
C ARG A 53 18.52 2.34 -26.61
N GLN A 54 18.58 2.79 -25.36
CA GLN A 54 17.80 3.94 -24.88
C GLN A 54 18.37 5.28 -25.36
N THR A 55 19.62 5.32 -25.84
CA THR A 55 20.21 6.54 -26.42
C THR A 55 19.41 7.06 -27.63
N GLU A 56 18.90 6.16 -28.47
CA GLU A 56 18.12 6.56 -29.67
C GLU A 56 16.75 7.14 -29.26
N PHE A 57 16.08 6.53 -28.29
CA PHE A 57 14.81 7.05 -27.76
C PHE A 57 15.01 8.43 -27.10
N LEU A 58 16.08 8.60 -26.34
CA LEU A 58 16.37 9.85 -25.67
C LEU A 58 16.80 10.95 -26.66
N ARG A 59 17.53 10.61 -27.74
CA ARG A 59 17.80 11.55 -28.86
C ARG A 59 16.50 12.00 -29.54
N ASN A 60 15.57 11.06 -29.78
CA ASN A 60 14.26 11.42 -30.33
C ASN A 60 13.51 12.37 -29.39
N GLU A 61 13.49 12.06 -28.07
CA GLU A 61 12.88 12.93 -27.07
C GLU A 61 13.51 14.34 -27.10
N MET A 62 14.82 14.43 -27.21
CA MET A 62 15.55 15.70 -27.34
C MET A 62 15.12 16.53 -28.55
N GLU A 63 15.01 15.90 -29.74
CA GLU A 63 14.58 16.60 -30.96
C GLU A 63 13.13 17.09 -30.82
N ILE A 64 12.25 16.28 -30.26
CA ILE A 64 10.85 16.62 -30.01
C ILE A 64 10.78 17.78 -29.03
N MET A 65 11.51 17.72 -27.91
CA MET A 65 11.51 18.78 -26.89
C MET A 65 12.03 20.12 -27.43
N LYS A 66 13.03 20.13 -28.32
CA LYS A 66 13.47 21.33 -29.01
C LYS A 66 12.37 21.95 -29.86
N LYS A 67 11.69 21.14 -30.68
CA LYS A 67 10.55 21.59 -31.49
C LYS A 67 9.41 22.14 -30.65
N MET A 68 9.13 21.54 -29.51
CA MET A 68 8.09 21.98 -28.56
C MET A 68 8.45 23.32 -27.90
N ALA A 69 9.72 23.52 -27.54
CA ALA A 69 10.19 24.76 -26.93
C ALA A 69 9.99 25.96 -27.88
N ASP A 70 10.27 25.78 -29.18
CA ASP A 70 10.04 26.80 -30.20
C ASP A 70 8.55 27.18 -30.33
N ARG A 71 7.66 26.23 -30.09
CA ARG A 71 6.20 26.43 -30.17
C ARG A 71 5.57 27.01 -28.90
N LYS A 72 6.30 27.11 -27.78
CA LYS A 72 5.81 27.58 -26.46
C LYS A 72 4.57 26.83 -25.98
N LEU A 73 4.56 25.51 -26.10
CA LEU A 73 3.46 24.67 -25.70
C LEU A 73 3.29 24.66 -24.17
N SER A 74 2.04 24.51 -23.70
CA SER A 74 1.72 24.35 -22.29
C SER A 74 1.50 22.89 -21.91
N GLY A 75 1.67 22.55 -20.62
CA GLY A 75 1.49 21.17 -20.15
C GLY A 75 2.66 20.22 -20.49
N ILE A 76 3.85 20.79 -20.69
CA ILE A 76 5.11 20.07 -20.90
C ILE A 76 6.22 20.70 -20.05
N PRO A 77 7.22 19.94 -19.55
CA PRO A 77 8.36 20.50 -18.81
C PRO A 77 9.29 21.32 -19.72
N LYS A 78 9.91 22.34 -19.15
CA LYS A 78 10.97 23.07 -19.83
C LYS A 78 12.23 22.21 -19.93
N THR A 79 12.90 22.24 -21.06
CA THR A 79 14.23 21.63 -21.23
C THR A 79 15.30 22.65 -20.88
N TYR A 80 16.20 22.28 -19.97
CA TYR A 80 17.29 23.15 -19.54
C TYR A 80 18.59 22.84 -20.28
N ARG A 81 18.97 21.57 -20.38
CA ARG A 81 20.22 21.16 -21.00
C ARG A 81 20.11 19.79 -21.68
N ILE A 82 20.83 19.63 -22.74
CA ILE A 82 20.91 18.40 -23.54
C ILE A 82 22.36 18.24 -23.96
N PHE A 83 22.96 17.07 -23.75
CA PHE A 83 24.32 16.79 -24.19
C PHE A 83 24.56 15.30 -24.36
N GLU A 84 25.62 14.98 -25.12
CA GLU A 84 26.07 13.61 -25.33
C GLU A 84 27.55 13.52 -24.94
N GLU A 85 27.89 12.46 -24.21
CA GLU A 85 29.23 12.16 -23.81
C GLU A 85 29.48 10.64 -23.87
N ASN A 86 30.64 10.22 -24.42
CA ASN A 86 31.03 8.82 -24.57
C ASN A 86 29.98 7.88 -25.21
N GLY A 87 29.11 8.44 -26.07
CA GLY A 87 28.02 7.72 -26.73
C GLY A 87 26.75 7.58 -25.89
N GLU A 88 26.72 8.13 -24.71
CA GLU A 88 25.56 8.23 -23.80
C GLU A 88 24.88 9.59 -23.95
N VAL A 89 23.61 9.65 -23.66
CA VAL A 89 22.77 10.83 -23.85
C VAL A 89 22.17 11.27 -22.53
N TYR A 90 22.23 12.57 -22.26
CA TYR A 90 21.75 13.19 -21.04
C TYR A 90 20.77 14.32 -21.35
N LEU A 91 19.59 14.28 -20.72
CA LEU A 91 18.55 15.31 -20.83
C LEU A 91 18.21 15.86 -19.44
N VAL A 92 18.46 17.15 -19.23
CA VAL A 92 18.05 17.86 -18.00
C VAL A 92 16.84 18.72 -18.30
N ARG A 93 15.78 18.51 -17.54
CA ARG A 93 14.51 19.22 -17.68
C ARG A 93 13.92 19.66 -16.34
N GLU A 94 12.92 20.51 -16.40
CA GLU A 94 12.15 20.98 -15.27
C GLU A 94 11.61 19.81 -14.44
N TYR A 95 11.78 19.88 -13.12
CA TYR A 95 11.07 19.02 -12.20
C TYR A 95 9.66 19.57 -12.00
N ILE A 96 8.65 18.76 -12.24
CA ILE A 96 7.24 19.13 -12.04
C ILE A 96 6.82 18.62 -10.67
N GLU A 97 6.59 19.55 -9.74
CA GLU A 97 6.05 19.24 -8.42
C GLU A 97 4.61 18.73 -8.55
N GLY A 98 4.33 17.57 -7.98
CA GLY A 98 3.03 16.91 -8.06
C GLY A 98 3.18 15.40 -8.00
N MET A 99 2.09 14.72 -8.22
CA MET A 99 2.07 13.25 -8.28
C MET A 99 1.64 12.77 -9.66
N SER A 100 2.08 11.59 -10.07
CA SER A 100 1.57 11.01 -11.31
C SER A 100 0.07 10.75 -11.20
N LEU A 101 -0.62 10.79 -12.34
CA LEU A 101 -2.05 10.49 -12.36
C LEU A 101 -2.33 9.07 -11.86
N ALA A 102 -1.41 8.13 -12.08
CA ALA A 102 -1.51 6.78 -11.53
C ALA A 102 -1.49 6.81 -10.00
N GLN A 103 -0.52 7.47 -9.39
CA GLN A 103 -0.44 7.64 -7.93
C GLN A 103 -1.67 8.36 -7.38
N MET A 104 -2.14 9.42 -8.06
CA MET A 104 -3.31 10.17 -7.64
C MET A 104 -4.59 9.31 -7.64
N VAL A 105 -4.76 8.44 -8.65
CA VAL A 105 -5.90 7.52 -8.73
C VAL A 105 -5.84 6.53 -7.58
N LEU A 106 -4.69 5.90 -7.37
CA LEU A 106 -4.48 4.93 -6.29
C LEU A 106 -4.68 5.55 -4.90
N GLN A 107 -4.14 6.74 -4.62
CA GLN A 107 -4.28 7.40 -3.32
C GLN A 107 -5.70 7.83 -2.99
N LYS A 108 -6.50 8.21 -3.99
CA LYS A 108 -7.87 8.69 -3.74
C LYS A 108 -8.91 7.59 -3.64
N GLY A 109 -8.56 6.33 -3.97
CA GLY A 109 -9.49 5.20 -3.98
C GLY A 109 -10.74 5.45 -4.83
N GLY A 110 -10.59 6.25 -5.89
CA GLY A 110 -11.64 6.64 -6.83
C GLY A 110 -11.68 8.15 -7.09
N ILE A 111 -11.80 8.53 -8.35
CA ILE A 111 -11.88 9.92 -8.78
C ILE A 111 -13.32 10.26 -9.17
N SER A 112 -13.86 11.36 -8.64
CA SER A 112 -15.20 11.83 -9.00
C SER A 112 -15.33 12.10 -10.50
N GLU A 113 -16.50 11.82 -11.10
CA GLU A 113 -16.74 12.09 -12.54
C GLU A 113 -16.47 13.57 -12.92
N ALA A 114 -16.68 14.50 -11.99
CA ALA A 114 -16.37 15.91 -12.21
C ALA A 114 -14.86 16.15 -12.34
N GLU A 115 -14.07 15.47 -11.56
CA GLU A 115 -12.60 15.55 -11.59
C GLU A 115 -12.03 14.80 -12.79
N ILE A 116 -12.58 13.63 -13.14
CA ILE A 116 -12.27 12.91 -14.37
C ILE A 116 -12.50 13.81 -15.59
N CYS A 117 -13.64 14.49 -15.66
CA CYS A 117 -13.91 15.46 -16.72
C CYS A 117 -12.87 16.60 -16.75
N ARG A 118 -12.47 17.12 -15.59
CA ARG A 118 -11.49 18.21 -15.47
C ARG A 118 -10.11 17.78 -15.97
N ILE A 119 -9.63 16.63 -15.50
CA ILE A 119 -8.31 16.08 -15.87
C ILE A 119 -8.30 15.70 -17.36
N SER A 120 -9.30 14.92 -17.83
CA SER A 120 -9.39 14.48 -19.23
C SER A 120 -9.45 15.67 -20.19
N ARG A 121 -10.15 16.76 -19.84
CA ARG A 121 -10.17 17.99 -20.63
C ARG A 121 -8.76 18.59 -20.77
N LYS A 122 -7.97 18.65 -19.68
CA LYS A 122 -6.60 19.18 -19.71
C LYS A 122 -5.66 18.26 -20.51
N ILE A 123 -5.77 16.94 -20.34
CA ILE A 123 -5.04 15.96 -21.15
C ILE A 123 -5.31 16.19 -22.65
N CYS A 124 -6.60 16.31 -23.02
CA CYS A 124 -6.96 16.57 -24.41
C CYS A 124 -6.41 17.93 -24.90
N GLN A 125 -6.45 18.99 -24.08
CA GLN A 125 -5.90 20.30 -24.44
C GLN A 125 -4.40 20.26 -24.73
N THR A 126 -3.63 19.50 -23.95
CA THR A 126 -2.21 19.31 -24.21
C THR A 126 -1.99 18.48 -25.49
N ALA A 127 -2.75 17.39 -25.67
CA ALA A 127 -2.68 16.56 -26.87
C ALA A 127 -3.05 17.31 -28.17
N GLU A 128 -4.03 18.21 -28.13
CA GLU A 128 -4.42 19.07 -29.26
C GLU A 128 -3.27 19.92 -29.78
N GLN A 129 -2.39 20.41 -28.88
CA GLN A 129 -1.22 21.20 -29.29
C GLN A 129 -0.22 20.37 -30.11
N PHE A 130 -0.12 19.05 -29.85
CA PHE A 130 0.72 18.15 -30.65
C PHE A 130 0.09 17.84 -32.01
N GLN A 131 -1.24 17.78 -32.07
CA GLN A 131 -2.00 17.45 -33.29
C GLN A 131 -2.19 18.64 -34.24
N ASN A 132 -1.35 19.68 -34.14
CA ASN A 132 -1.39 20.85 -35.03
C ASN A 132 -1.31 20.41 -36.52
N PRO A 133 -2.22 20.87 -37.39
CA PRO A 133 -2.28 20.46 -38.80
C PRO A 133 -1.00 20.73 -39.63
N ASP A 134 -0.23 21.77 -39.26
CA ASP A 134 0.97 22.17 -40.00
C ASP A 134 2.14 21.18 -39.80
N GLU A 135 2.26 20.62 -38.61
CA GLU A 135 3.27 19.63 -38.28
C GLU A 135 2.74 18.71 -37.19
N PRO A 136 1.84 17.76 -37.54
CA PRO A 136 1.20 16.90 -36.56
C PRO A 136 2.23 15.92 -35.95
N MET A 137 2.18 15.81 -34.62
CA MET A 137 2.94 14.86 -33.83
C MET A 137 1.98 13.92 -33.10
N ILE A 138 2.41 12.69 -32.91
CA ILE A 138 1.66 11.64 -32.20
C ILE A 138 2.50 11.20 -31.01
N HIS A 139 1.90 11.19 -29.82
CA HIS A 139 2.62 10.89 -28.56
C HIS A 139 2.90 9.40 -28.40
N ARG A 140 1.94 8.53 -28.66
CA ARG A 140 2.00 7.06 -28.65
C ARG A 140 2.23 6.37 -27.29
N ASP A 141 2.43 7.11 -26.19
CA ASP A 141 2.56 6.56 -24.84
C ASP A 141 1.90 7.48 -23.80
N ILE A 142 0.67 7.93 -24.09
CA ILE A 142 -0.16 8.64 -23.10
C ILE A 142 -0.70 7.62 -22.12
N LYS A 143 -0.31 7.75 -20.85
CA LYS A 143 -0.74 6.86 -19.76
C LYS A 143 -0.65 7.57 -18.42
N PRO A 144 -1.34 7.08 -17.37
CA PRO A 144 -1.38 7.70 -16.06
C PRO A 144 -0.01 7.95 -15.43
N GLU A 145 0.96 7.07 -15.65
CA GLU A 145 2.33 7.18 -15.13
C GLU A 145 3.11 8.34 -15.77
N ASN A 146 2.78 8.69 -17.02
CA ASN A 146 3.46 9.74 -17.78
C ASN A 146 2.76 11.12 -17.68
N ILE A 147 1.78 11.25 -16.79
CA ILE A 147 1.02 12.48 -16.56
C ILE A 147 1.16 12.87 -15.09
N VAL A 148 1.67 14.07 -14.82
CA VAL A 148 1.74 14.64 -13.47
C VAL A 148 0.60 15.64 -13.27
N VAL A 149 -0.09 15.51 -12.14
CA VAL A 149 -1.08 16.49 -11.66
C VAL A 149 -0.43 17.32 -10.56
N THR A 150 -0.27 18.62 -10.80
CA THR A 150 0.33 19.54 -9.83
C THR A 150 -0.63 19.87 -8.69
N PRO A 151 -0.15 20.38 -7.53
CA PRO A 151 -1.02 20.88 -6.45
C PRO A 151 -2.02 21.95 -6.91
N GLY A 152 -1.67 22.77 -7.91
CA GLY A 152 -2.55 23.73 -8.58
C GLY A 152 -3.58 23.08 -9.52
N GLY A 153 -3.57 21.77 -9.68
CA GLY A 153 -4.45 21.00 -10.54
C GLY A 153 -4.14 21.15 -12.03
N GLU A 154 -2.92 21.60 -12.41
CA GLU A 154 -2.46 21.55 -13.80
C GLU A 154 -2.04 20.11 -14.17
N VAL A 155 -2.11 19.80 -15.46
CA VAL A 155 -1.77 18.49 -16.01
C VAL A 155 -0.57 18.67 -16.93
N VAL A 156 0.51 17.92 -16.65
CA VAL A 156 1.79 18.01 -17.37
C VAL A 156 2.22 16.62 -17.84
N PHE A 157 2.52 16.48 -19.12
CA PHE A 157 3.10 15.25 -19.68
C PHE A 157 4.60 15.23 -19.44
N ILE A 158 5.15 14.08 -19.04
CA ILE A 158 6.54 13.99 -18.58
C ILE A 158 7.44 13.03 -19.38
N ASP A 159 6.93 12.36 -20.41
CA ASP A 159 7.73 11.45 -21.23
C ASP A 159 7.36 11.56 -22.72
N PHE A 160 8.33 11.83 -23.56
CA PHE A 160 8.18 12.08 -25.00
C PHE A 160 9.05 11.18 -25.88
N GLY A 161 9.69 10.16 -25.29
CA GLY A 161 10.64 9.28 -25.98
C GLY A 161 10.03 8.50 -27.14
N THR A 162 8.71 8.24 -27.10
CA THR A 162 7.98 7.49 -28.15
C THR A 162 7.30 8.39 -29.18
N MET A 163 7.32 9.71 -28.97
CA MET A 163 6.67 10.67 -29.84
C MET A 163 7.30 10.75 -31.22
N ARG A 164 6.49 10.97 -32.24
CA ARG A 164 6.98 11.17 -33.63
C ARG A 164 6.18 12.19 -34.41
N SER A 165 6.81 12.76 -35.44
CA SER A 165 6.11 13.54 -36.48
C SER A 165 5.29 12.61 -37.39
N TYR A 166 4.03 12.96 -37.63
CA TYR A 166 3.17 12.22 -38.56
C TYR A 166 3.56 12.52 -40.01
N LYS A 167 3.79 11.47 -40.84
CA LYS A 167 4.07 11.57 -42.27
C LYS A 167 2.88 11.03 -43.06
N LYS A 168 2.41 11.81 -44.05
CA LYS A 168 1.28 11.42 -44.92
C LYS A 168 1.64 10.36 -45.97
N ASP A 169 2.92 10.01 -46.11
CA ASP A 169 3.42 9.14 -47.17
C ASP A 169 3.17 7.62 -46.98
N GLY A 170 2.43 7.23 -45.93
CA GLY A 170 2.02 5.85 -45.70
C GLY A 170 3.16 4.91 -45.27
N SER A 171 4.33 5.44 -44.88
CA SER A 171 5.41 4.62 -44.35
C SER A 171 5.01 3.96 -43.05
N ARG A 172 5.13 2.62 -42.97
CA ARG A 172 4.83 1.86 -41.75
C ARG A 172 5.73 2.31 -40.60
N ASP A 173 5.22 2.19 -39.39
CA ASP A 173 6.01 2.42 -38.17
C ASP A 173 7.20 1.46 -38.15
N THR A 174 8.39 2.01 -37.93
CA THR A 174 9.65 1.26 -37.95
C THR A 174 9.85 0.39 -36.72
N PHE A 175 9.15 0.71 -35.63
CA PHE A 175 9.22 -0.02 -34.35
C PHE A 175 7.83 -0.22 -33.75
N VAL A 176 7.61 -1.39 -33.17
CA VAL A 176 6.46 -1.66 -32.29
C VAL A 176 6.77 -0.97 -30.96
N VAL A 177 6.02 0.09 -30.64
CA VAL A 177 6.22 0.88 -29.42
C VAL A 177 4.89 1.06 -28.73
N GLY A 178 4.85 0.86 -27.41
CA GLY A 178 3.68 1.12 -26.58
C GLY A 178 3.67 0.27 -25.31
N THR A 179 3.01 0.78 -24.29
CA THR A 179 2.84 0.09 -23.02
C THR A 179 1.64 -0.86 -23.09
N ARG A 180 1.80 -2.09 -22.61
CA ARG A 180 0.70 -3.06 -22.54
C ARG A 180 -0.46 -2.49 -21.74
N GLY A 181 -1.67 -2.51 -22.29
CA GLY A 181 -2.88 -1.95 -21.68
C GLY A 181 -3.27 -0.58 -22.26
N THR A 182 -2.33 0.34 -22.51
CA THR A 182 -2.61 1.68 -23.05
C THR A 182 -2.31 1.84 -24.54
N ALA A 183 -1.44 1.00 -25.09
CA ALA A 183 -1.11 1.04 -26.51
C ALA A 183 -2.29 0.70 -27.39
N ALA A 184 -2.53 1.52 -28.41
CA ALA A 184 -3.59 1.29 -29.38
C ALA A 184 -3.27 0.06 -30.26
N PRO A 185 -4.30 -0.68 -30.74
CA PRO A 185 -4.09 -1.89 -31.56
C PRO A 185 -3.16 -1.69 -32.77
N GLU A 186 -3.25 -0.55 -33.44
CA GLU A 186 -2.38 -0.21 -34.58
C GLU A 186 -0.89 -0.09 -34.21
N GLN A 187 -0.54 0.20 -32.96
CA GLN A 187 0.86 0.27 -32.50
C GLN A 187 1.57 -1.09 -32.52
N TYR A 188 0.80 -2.18 -32.56
CA TYR A 188 1.33 -3.54 -32.70
C TYR A 188 1.64 -3.93 -34.16
N GLY A 189 1.65 -2.97 -35.09
CA GLY A 189 2.12 -3.16 -36.47
C GLY A 189 0.99 -3.49 -37.47
N TYR A 190 -0.26 -3.36 -37.09
CA TYR A 190 -1.39 -3.63 -38.00
C TYR A 190 -1.60 -2.52 -39.04
N THR A 191 -1.45 -1.26 -38.64
CA THR A 191 -1.59 -0.08 -39.53
C THR A 191 -0.66 1.06 -39.05
N GLN A 192 -0.58 2.14 -39.85
CA GLN A 192 0.15 3.34 -39.43
C GLN A 192 -0.56 4.04 -38.27
N THR A 193 0.20 4.50 -37.25
CA THR A 193 -0.33 5.32 -36.17
C THR A 193 -0.66 6.74 -36.65
N ASP A 194 -1.77 7.29 -36.20
CA ASP A 194 -2.19 8.67 -36.42
C ASP A 194 -2.74 9.30 -35.12
N GLN A 195 -3.31 10.50 -35.20
CA GLN A 195 -3.83 11.22 -34.02
C GLN A 195 -4.91 10.46 -33.24
N ARG A 196 -5.58 9.45 -33.82
CA ARG A 196 -6.56 8.59 -33.18
C ARG A 196 -5.91 7.52 -32.29
N THR A 197 -4.62 7.29 -32.43
CA THR A 197 -3.79 6.49 -31.52
C THR A 197 -3.74 7.14 -30.15
N ASP A 198 -3.49 8.47 -30.09
CA ASP A 198 -3.52 9.22 -28.82
C ASP A 198 -4.93 9.29 -28.23
N VAL A 199 -5.96 9.38 -29.05
CA VAL A 199 -7.37 9.30 -28.58
C VAL A 199 -7.65 7.99 -27.85
N TYR A 200 -7.14 6.87 -28.36
CA TYR A 200 -7.27 5.57 -27.69
C TYR A 200 -6.54 5.55 -26.37
N ALA A 201 -5.31 6.02 -26.30
CA ALA A 201 -4.50 6.09 -25.10
C ALA A 201 -5.12 7.02 -24.02
N ILE A 202 -5.70 8.17 -24.43
CA ILE A 202 -6.49 9.03 -23.55
C ILE A 202 -7.73 8.29 -23.04
N GLY A 203 -8.41 7.54 -23.91
CA GLY A 203 -9.56 6.71 -23.52
C GLY A 203 -9.20 5.68 -22.47
N GLN A 204 -8.06 4.98 -22.63
CA GLN A 204 -7.54 4.04 -21.64
C GLN A 204 -7.13 4.72 -20.33
N THR A 205 -6.55 5.91 -20.42
CA THR A 205 -6.25 6.75 -19.23
C THR A 205 -7.55 7.14 -18.50
N MET A 206 -8.62 7.47 -19.24
CA MET A 206 -9.94 7.73 -18.66
C MET A 206 -10.54 6.48 -18.02
N LEU A 207 -10.39 5.32 -18.67
CA LEU A 207 -10.82 4.03 -18.12
C LEU A 207 -10.09 3.73 -16.81
N TYR A 208 -8.78 3.94 -16.77
CA TYR A 208 -7.98 3.76 -15.56
C TYR A 208 -8.44 4.69 -14.42
N MET A 209 -8.74 5.96 -14.70
CA MET A 209 -9.28 6.89 -13.69
C MET A 209 -10.62 6.45 -13.09
N VAL A 210 -11.37 5.63 -13.81
CA VAL A 210 -12.72 5.18 -13.42
C VAL A 210 -12.70 3.83 -12.72
N SER A 211 -11.79 2.91 -13.13
CA SER A 211 -11.80 1.51 -12.73
C SER A 211 -10.47 1.01 -12.16
N GLU A 212 -9.43 1.86 -12.10
CA GLU A 212 -8.06 1.49 -11.72
C GLU A 212 -7.48 0.33 -12.58
N SER A 213 -8.09 0.09 -13.73
CA SER A 213 -7.76 -1.00 -14.65
C SER A 213 -7.87 -0.55 -16.10
N TYR A 214 -7.19 -1.27 -16.99
CA TYR A 214 -7.30 -1.09 -18.44
C TYR A 214 -8.30 -2.07 -19.09
N GLU A 215 -9.05 -2.82 -18.28
CA GLU A 215 -10.01 -3.82 -18.74
C GLU A 215 -11.40 -3.23 -18.93
N LYS A 216 -11.90 -3.22 -20.18
CA LYS A 216 -13.18 -2.59 -20.55
C LYS A 216 -14.42 -3.24 -19.91
N ASN A 217 -14.35 -4.52 -19.52
CA ASN A 217 -15.43 -5.23 -18.84
C ASN A 217 -15.78 -4.56 -17.50
N GLN A 218 -14.80 -3.99 -16.80
CA GLN A 218 -15.01 -3.32 -15.52
C GLN A 218 -15.79 -2.01 -15.65
N LEU A 219 -15.77 -1.36 -16.83
CA LEU A 219 -16.47 -0.08 -17.04
C LEU A 219 -17.98 -0.16 -16.75
N SER A 220 -18.60 -1.34 -16.94
CA SER A 220 -20.03 -1.54 -16.68
C SER A 220 -20.39 -1.33 -15.21
N GLU A 221 -19.49 -1.64 -14.28
CA GLU A 221 -19.70 -1.64 -12.83
C GLU A 221 -19.35 -0.29 -12.18
N CYS A 222 -18.52 0.51 -12.86
CA CYS A 222 -18.07 1.80 -12.32
C CYS A 222 -19.20 2.81 -12.07
N ALA A 223 -19.08 3.58 -10.97
CA ALA A 223 -20.06 4.57 -10.51
C ALA A 223 -20.04 5.90 -11.30
N VAL A 224 -19.89 5.85 -12.64
CA VAL A 224 -19.93 7.03 -13.52
C VAL A 224 -21.16 7.02 -14.41
N SER A 225 -21.52 8.20 -14.94
CA SER A 225 -22.72 8.34 -15.78
C SER A 225 -22.65 7.49 -17.05
N ARG A 226 -23.80 7.01 -17.52
CA ARG A 226 -23.92 6.29 -18.81
C ARG A 226 -23.29 7.08 -19.98
N ARG A 227 -23.24 8.40 -19.89
CA ARG A 227 -22.61 9.25 -20.92
C ARG A 227 -21.09 9.15 -20.85
N MET A 228 -20.49 9.18 -19.64
CA MET A 228 -19.07 8.98 -19.45
C MET A 228 -18.63 7.60 -19.94
N LYS A 229 -19.37 6.54 -19.57
CA LYS A 229 -19.12 5.19 -20.07
C LYS A 229 -19.05 5.14 -21.61
N LYS A 230 -20.05 5.74 -22.30
CA LYS A 230 -20.07 5.82 -23.77
C LYS A 230 -18.91 6.62 -24.38
N ILE A 231 -18.43 7.66 -23.69
CA ILE A 231 -17.26 8.44 -24.15
C ILE A 231 -16.02 7.55 -24.11
N ILE A 232 -15.78 6.85 -22.99
CA ILE A 232 -14.66 5.94 -22.80
C ILE A 232 -14.73 4.78 -23.81
N GLU A 233 -15.88 4.09 -23.92
CA GLU A 233 -16.10 3.00 -24.88
C GLU A 233 -15.76 3.42 -26.32
N LYS A 234 -16.21 4.63 -26.71
CA LYS A 234 -15.95 5.14 -28.06
C LYS A 234 -14.47 5.47 -28.25
N ALA A 235 -13.83 6.14 -27.29
CA ALA A 235 -12.40 6.47 -27.38
C ALA A 235 -11.54 5.19 -27.47
N CYS A 236 -11.89 4.16 -26.69
CA CYS A 236 -11.21 2.86 -26.65
C CYS A 236 -11.69 1.86 -27.72
N SER A 237 -12.38 2.28 -28.78
CA SER A 237 -12.78 1.37 -29.86
C SER A 237 -11.56 0.76 -30.54
N PHE A 238 -11.63 -0.55 -30.87
CA PHE A 238 -10.53 -1.27 -31.51
C PHE A 238 -10.18 -0.64 -32.87
N GLU A 239 -11.20 -0.39 -33.70
CA GLU A 239 -11.05 0.23 -35.02
C GLU A 239 -10.89 1.76 -34.87
N PRO A 240 -9.80 2.38 -35.42
CA PRO A 240 -9.59 3.82 -35.34
C PRO A 240 -10.76 4.66 -35.89
N ASP A 241 -11.43 4.21 -36.95
CA ASP A 241 -12.56 4.93 -37.58
C ASP A 241 -13.81 5.01 -36.66
N LYS A 242 -13.90 4.15 -35.66
CA LYS A 242 -15.01 4.18 -34.67
C LYS A 242 -14.72 5.09 -33.48
N ARG A 243 -13.50 5.61 -33.35
CA ARG A 243 -13.06 6.52 -32.29
C ARG A 243 -13.51 7.96 -32.57
N TYR A 244 -13.10 8.89 -31.71
CA TYR A 244 -13.05 10.31 -32.03
C TYR A 244 -11.90 10.57 -33.01
N GLY A 245 -12.09 11.50 -33.95
CA GLY A 245 -11.10 11.77 -35.00
C GLY A 245 -9.81 12.42 -34.47
N ASP A 246 -9.89 13.14 -33.37
CA ASP A 246 -8.80 13.88 -32.74
C ASP A 246 -9.08 14.13 -31.27
N ALA A 247 -8.08 14.64 -30.53
CA ALA A 247 -8.20 15.01 -29.12
C ALA A 247 -9.24 16.15 -28.90
N ALA A 248 -9.39 17.08 -29.87
CA ALA A 248 -10.37 18.15 -29.77
C ALA A 248 -11.82 17.64 -29.79
N GLN A 249 -12.12 16.60 -30.58
CA GLN A 249 -13.44 15.97 -30.60
C GLN A 249 -13.73 15.26 -29.29
N LEU A 250 -12.74 14.54 -28.73
CA LEU A 250 -12.87 13.87 -27.44
C LEU A 250 -13.10 14.93 -26.33
N ARG A 251 -12.31 16.02 -26.31
CA ARG A 251 -12.51 17.11 -25.34
C ARG A 251 -13.91 17.66 -25.36
N ARG A 252 -14.44 17.99 -26.55
CA ARG A 252 -15.82 18.50 -26.71
C ARG A 252 -16.88 17.51 -26.17
N ALA A 253 -16.65 16.21 -26.30
CA ALA A 253 -17.54 15.20 -25.74
C ALA A 253 -17.50 15.20 -24.19
N VAL A 254 -16.31 15.29 -23.60
CA VAL A 254 -16.11 15.39 -22.14
C VAL A 254 -16.74 16.67 -21.58
N GLU A 255 -16.53 17.82 -22.21
CA GLU A 255 -17.12 19.11 -21.81
C GLU A 255 -18.66 19.09 -21.84
N LYS A 256 -19.24 18.45 -22.86
CA LYS A 256 -20.70 18.25 -22.94
C LYS A 256 -21.22 17.31 -21.83
N CYS A 257 -20.42 16.35 -21.39
CA CYS A 257 -20.77 15.49 -20.27
C CYS A 257 -20.82 16.31 -18.97
N GLN A 258 -19.80 17.12 -18.69
CA GLN A 258 -19.70 17.96 -17.52
C GLN A 258 -20.84 19.03 -17.45
N ALA A 259 -21.14 19.69 -18.57
CA ALA A 259 -22.21 20.71 -18.64
C ALA A 259 -23.60 20.13 -18.33
N ASN A 260 -23.88 18.92 -18.76
CA ASN A 260 -25.17 18.26 -18.51
C ASN A 260 -25.30 17.76 -17.06
N ASN A 261 -24.22 17.33 -16.44
CA ASN A 261 -24.23 16.96 -15.03
C ASN A 261 -24.53 18.18 -14.16
N ARG A 262 -23.91 19.33 -14.44
CA ARG A 262 -24.24 20.61 -13.77
C ARG A 262 -25.72 20.96 -13.94
N LYS A 263 -26.28 20.87 -15.17
CA LYS A 263 -27.71 21.14 -15.43
C LYS A 263 -28.66 20.22 -14.66
N LYS A 264 -28.30 18.94 -14.47
CA LYS A 264 -29.09 17.99 -13.66
C LYS A 264 -29.08 18.38 -12.18
N VAL A 265 -27.92 18.80 -11.64
CA VAL A 265 -27.80 19.28 -10.26
C VAL A 265 -28.65 20.54 -10.05
N TYR A 266 -28.54 21.53 -10.96
CA TYR A 266 -29.36 22.76 -10.88
C TYR A 266 -30.87 22.50 -11.07
N LYS A 267 -31.27 21.54 -11.93
CA LYS A 267 -32.69 21.15 -12.06
C LYS A 267 -33.21 20.44 -10.81
N LYS A 268 -32.42 19.58 -10.16
CA LYS A 268 -32.80 18.97 -8.88
C LYS A 268 -32.89 20.03 -7.77
N ALA A 269 -31.90 20.91 -7.66
CA ALA A 269 -31.95 22.05 -6.72
C ALA A 269 -33.13 22.99 -7.01
N GLY A 270 -33.37 23.36 -8.27
CA GLY A 270 -34.51 24.19 -8.66
C GLY A 270 -35.87 23.53 -8.41
N ALA A 271 -35.98 22.20 -8.56
CA ALA A 271 -37.21 21.46 -8.22
C ALA A 271 -37.47 21.45 -6.70
N VAL A 272 -36.43 21.30 -5.89
CA VAL A 272 -36.54 21.38 -4.41
C VAL A 272 -36.90 22.79 -3.98
N PHE A 273 -36.27 23.84 -4.55
CA PHE A 273 -36.64 25.22 -4.29
C PHE A 273 -38.06 25.56 -4.77
N GLY A 274 -38.48 25.03 -5.91
CA GLY A 274 -39.84 25.18 -6.43
C GLY A 274 -40.90 24.54 -5.53
N LEU A 275 -40.64 23.37 -4.97
CA LEU A 275 -41.51 22.70 -4.02
C LEU A 275 -41.60 23.42 -2.68
N ILE A 276 -40.49 23.98 -2.17
CA ILE A 276 -40.47 24.79 -0.95
C ILE A 276 -41.24 26.10 -1.17
N ALA A 277 -41.04 26.76 -2.32
CA ALA A 277 -41.77 27.99 -2.66
C ALA A 277 -43.28 27.73 -2.85
N ALA A 278 -43.67 26.63 -3.49
CA ALA A 278 -45.08 26.25 -3.65
C ALA A 278 -45.73 25.90 -2.31
N GLY A 279 -45.00 25.19 -1.41
CA GLY A 279 -45.46 24.94 -0.05
C GLY A 279 -45.64 26.21 0.77
N TYR A 280 -44.76 27.21 0.61
CA TYR A 280 -44.86 28.51 1.29
C TYR A 280 -46.03 29.33 0.77
N ILE A 281 -46.29 29.33 -0.54
CA ILE A 281 -47.43 30.04 -1.16
C ILE A 281 -48.75 29.37 -0.76
N LEU A 282 -48.85 28.05 -0.69
CA LEU A 282 -50.03 27.34 -0.22
C LEU A 282 -50.32 27.57 1.27
N ALA A 283 -49.29 27.75 2.09
CA ALA A 283 -49.44 28.09 3.51
C ALA A 283 -49.96 29.55 3.73
N ILE A 284 -49.66 30.48 2.80
CA ILE A 284 -50.10 31.90 2.88
C ILE A 284 -51.53 32.08 2.37
N PHE A 285 -52.04 31.23 1.47
CA PHE A 285 -53.33 31.41 0.80
C PHE A 285 -54.41 30.36 1.21
N SER A 286 -54.28 29.68 2.32
CA SER A 286 -55.37 28.80 2.79
C SER A 286 -56.43 29.65 3.53
N PRO A 287 -57.72 29.57 3.12
CA PRO A 287 -58.77 30.46 3.62
C PRO A 287 -59.20 30.23 5.09
N ASP A 288 -58.79 29.15 5.71
CA ASP A 288 -59.29 28.68 7.00
C ASP A 288 -58.29 28.66 8.17
N GLY A 289 -57.16 29.33 8.06
CA GLY A 289 -56.24 29.54 9.20
C GLY A 289 -55.81 28.27 9.98
N THR A 290 -56.04 27.08 9.45
CA THR A 290 -55.55 25.84 10.01
C THR A 290 -54.16 25.53 9.44
N VAL A 291 -53.17 25.65 10.30
CA VAL A 291 -51.83 25.13 10.04
C VAL A 291 -51.98 23.63 9.80
N ILE A 292 -51.88 23.21 8.54
CA ILE A 292 -51.72 21.76 8.25
C ILE A 292 -50.33 21.39 8.77
N GLU A 293 -50.36 20.81 9.96
CA GLU A 293 -49.16 20.33 10.64
C GLU A 293 -48.30 19.48 9.68
N ASN A 294 -47.03 19.80 9.62
CA ASN A 294 -45.96 19.08 8.91
C ASN A 294 -45.80 17.58 9.33
N LYS A 295 -46.67 17.08 10.17
CA LYS A 295 -46.67 15.69 10.69
C LYS A 295 -46.81 14.61 9.62
N ARG A 296 -47.34 14.87 8.42
CA ARG A 296 -47.52 13.85 7.39
C ARG A 296 -46.30 13.62 6.51
N ILE A 297 -45.42 14.61 6.36
CA ILE A 297 -44.16 14.44 5.60
C ILE A 297 -43.08 13.83 6.51
N GLU A 298 -42.98 14.34 7.74
CA GLU A 298 -42.10 13.74 8.75
C GLU A 298 -42.48 12.28 9.10
N THR A 299 -43.80 11.95 9.17
CA THR A 299 -44.24 10.56 9.39
C THR A 299 -44.01 9.64 8.19
N ALA A 300 -44.01 10.15 6.95
CA ALA A 300 -43.71 9.32 5.78
C ALA A 300 -42.18 9.08 5.61
N GLU A 301 -41.37 10.09 5.91
CA GLU A 301 -39.91 9.93 5.91
C GLU A 301 -39.43 9.13 7.14
N GLN A 302 -40.03 9.33 8.30
CA GLN A 302 -39.78 8.50 9.49
C GLN A 302 -40.26 7.05 9.28
N SER A 303 -41.42 6.82 8.69
CA SER A 303 -41.89 5.47 8.41
C SER A 303 -41.07 4.75 7.34
N ALA A 304 -40.56 5.47 6.33
CA ALA A 304 -39.65 4.90 5.32
C ALA A 304 -38.25 4.63 5.91
N ALA A 305 -37.78 5.51 6.81
CA ALA A 305 -36.54 5.28 7.55
C ALA A 305 -36.70 4.13 8.55
N GLU A 306 -37.82 4.05 9.27
CA GLU A 306 -38.15 2.96 10.20
C GLU A 306 -38.33 1.62 9.46
N GLU A 307 -38.92 1.60 8.24
CA GLU A 307 -38.99 0.42 7.40
C GLU A 307 -37.60 -0.03 6.89
N GLN A 308 -36.72 0.91 6.53
CA GLN A 308 -35.34 0.58 6.15
C GLN A 308 -34.50 0.07 7.32
N ILE A 309 -34.70 0.62 8.54
CA ILE A 309 -34.03 0.18 9.77
C ILE A 309 -34.48 -1.23 10.17
N GLN A 310 -35.71 -1.63 9.86
CA GLN A 310 -36.29 -2.95 10.15
C GLN A 310 -36.16 -3.95 8.97
N ALA A 311 -35.59 -3.54 7.84
CA ALA A 311 -35.39 -4.45 6.72
C ALA A 311 -34.42 -5.59 7.12
N GLU A 312 -34.78 -6.81 6.78
CA GLU A 312 -33.97 -8.00 6.98
C GLU A 312 -32.73 -7.91 6.07
N ILE A 313 -31.54 -8.09 6.65
CA ILE A 313 -30.27 -8.12 5.93
C ILE A 313 -30.03 -9.52 5.40
N THR A 314 -29.60 -9.62 4.14
CA THR A 314 -29.15 -10.88 3.53
C THR A 314 -27.65 -10.82 3.35
N PHE A 315 -26.94 -11.72 3.99
CA PHE A 315 -25.50 -11.86 3.88
C PHE A 315 -25.12 -12.66 2.62
N ARG A 316 -23.99 -12.32 2.04
CA ARG A 316 -23.37 -13.08 0.93
C ARG A 316 -22.49 -14.20 1.45
N GLU A 317 -21.84 -13.94 2.59
CA GLU A 317 -20.91 -14.85 3.24
C GLU A 317 -21.55 -15.44 4.51
N GLU A 318 -21.94 -16.73 4.45
CA GLU A 318 -22.61 -17.44 5.57
C GLU A 318 -21.81 -17.39 6.88
N LEU A 319 -20.47 -17.44 6.80
CA LEU A 319 -19.61 -17.37 7.96
C LEU A 319 -19.62 -15.99 8.64
N ILE A 320 -19.79 -14.91 7.85
CA ILE A 320 -19.95 -13.55 8.42
C ILE A 320 -21.29 -13.44 9.12
N GLU A 321 -22.37 -13.99 8.52
CA GLU A 321 -23.70 -14.04 9.15
C GLU A 321 -23.66 -14.79 10.48
N GLU A 322 -23.03 -15.97 10.51
CA GLU A 322 -22.88 -16.77 11.73
C GLU A 322 -22.08 -16.02 12.82
N ALA A 323 -21.01 -15.30 12.43
CA ALA A 323 -20.21 -14.51 13.36
C ALA A 323 -21.01 -13.33 13.93
N VAL A 324 -21.80 -12.66 13.09
CA VAL A 324 -22.71 -11.59 13.54
C VAL A 324 -23.77 -12.13 14.50
N CYS A 325 -24.41 -13.27 14.18
CA CYS A 325 -25.36 -13.91 15.11
C CYS A 325 -24.72 -14.19 16.46
N LYS A 326 -23.49 -14.71 16.46
CA LYS A 326 -22.76 -15.02 17.69
C LYS A 326 -22.44 -13.77 18.50
N GLU A 327 -21.93 -12.72 17.86
CA GLU A 327 -21.61 -11.44 18.52
C GLU A 327 -22.84 -10.78 19.13
N LEU A 328 -23.99 -10.86 18.45
CA LEU A 328 -25.27 -10.29 18.92
C LEU A 328 -26.05 -11.22 19.87
N GLY A 329 -25.57 -12.45 20.11
CA GLY A 329 -26.26 -13.44 20.92
C GLY A 329 -27.55 -13.97 20.28
N LEU A 330 -27.64 -13.97 18.96
CA LEU A 330 -28.79 -14.42 18.18
C LEU A 330 -28.67 -15.90 17.82
N SER A 331 -29.80 -16.55 17.55
CA SER A 331 -29.82 -17.87 16.89
C SER A 331 -29.78 -17.72 15.39
N LYS A 332 -29.33 -18.76 14.64
CA LYS A 332 -29.30 -18.77 13.16
C LYS A 332 -30.66 -18.55 12.50
N THR A 333 -31.75 -18.65 13.22
CA THR A 333 -33.12 -18.45 12.71
C THR A 333 -33.64 -17.04 12.95
N ASP A 334 -32.92 -16.23 13.74
CA ASP A 334 -33.34 -14.88 14.04
C ASP A 334 -33.03 -13.95 12.88
N LYS A 335 -33.91 -12.99 12.63
CA LYS A 335 -33.71 -12.01 11.56
C LYS A 335 -32.74 -10.94 12.03
N ILE A 336 -31.73 -10.68 11.21
CA ILE A 336 -30.78 -9.59 11.44
C ILE A 336 -31.27 -8.36 10.68
N THR A 337 -31.37 -7.24 11.38
CA THR A 337 -31.75 -5.94 10.80
C THR A 337 -30.57 -4.98 10.75
N ALA A 338 -30.65 -3.94 9.91
CA ALA A 338 -29.60 -2.93 9.78
C ALA A 338 -29.25 -2.26 11.12
N SER A 339 -30.26 -2.00 11.97
CA SER A 339 -30.03 -1.41 13.30
C SER A 339 -29.24 -2.31 14.25
N MET A 340 -29.37 -3.64 14.10
CA MET A 340 -28.61 -4.59 14.94
C MET A 340 -27.13 -4.61 14.54
N LEU A 341 -26.80 -4.34 13.26
CA LEU A 341 -25.42 -4.28 12.80
C LEU A 341 -24.65 -3.09 13.38
N GLU A 342 -25.35 -2.04 13.84
CA GLU A 342 -24.71 -0.93 14.56
C GLU A 342 -24.17 -1.34 15.94
N ASP A 343 -24.62 -2.47 16.50
CA ASP A 343 -24.14 -3.00 17.77
C ASP A 343 -22.95 -3.95 17.63
N VAL A 344 -22.60 -4.35 16.39
CA VAL A 344 -21.45 -5.22 16.12
C VAL A 344 -20.15 -4.41 16.26
N ARG A 345 -19.32 -4.81 17.23
CA ARG A 345 -18.03 -4.16 17.53
C ARG A 345 -16.84 -4.98 17.12
N LYS A 346 -16.99 -6.29 17.08
CA LYS A 346 -15.91 -7.22 16.75
C LYS A 346 -16.43 -8.42 15.98
N LEU A 347 -15.62 -8.91 15.06
CA LEU A 347 -15.83 -10.18 14.37
C LEU A 347 -14.51 -10.93 14.26
N ARG A 348 -14.50 -12.22 14.61
CA ARG A 348 -13.29 -13.05 14.65
C ARG A 348 -13.53 -14.40 14.02
N ILE A 349 -13.01 -14.57 12.81
CA ILE A 349 -13.16 -15.78 11.99
C ILE A 349 -11.78 -16.26 11.57
N VAL A 350 -11.43 -17.50 11.92
CA VAL A 350 -10.18 -18.15 11.52
C VAL A 350 -10.50 -19.45 10.79
N GLY A 351 -10.17 -19.49 9.51
CA GLY A 351 -10.59 -20.60 8.67
C GLY A 351 -12.12 -20.74 8.67
N LYS A 352 -12.64 -21.82 9.25
CA LYS A 352 -14.09 -22.05 9.40
C LYS A 352 -14.60 -21.88 10.84
N GLU A 353 -13.77 -21.37 11.72
CA GLU A 353 -14.08 -21.27 13.16
C GLU A 353 -14.32 -19.81 13.54
N ILE A 354 -15.34 -19.57 14.36
CA ILE A 354 -15.68 -18.26 14.94
C ILE A 354 -15.19 -18.28 16.40
N LEU A 355 -14.24 -17.39 16.71
CA LEU A 355 -13.51 -17.38 17.97
C LEU A 355 -13.98 -16.24 18.90
N ASP A 356 -13.83 -16.46 20.20
CA ASP A 356 -14.15 -15.46 21.24
C ASP A 356 -12.89 -14.74 21.74
N ASP A 357 -11.71 -15.37 21.58
CA ASP A 357 -10.44 -14.93 22.15
C ASP A 357 -9.54 -14.24 21.11
N GLU A 358 -8.81 -13.19 21.55
CA GLU A 358 -7.90 -12.40 20.73
C GLU A 358 -6.52 -13.07 20.58
N ASP A 359 -6.07 -13.82 21.58
CA ASP A 359 -4.70 -14.37 21.63
C ASP A 359 -4.38 -15.32 20.46
N THR A 360 -5.42 -15.89 19.85
CA THR A 360 -5.28 -16.85 18.73
C THR A 360 -4.88 -16.18 17.40
N PHE A 361 -5.12 -14.88 17.21
CA PHE A 361 -4.91 -14.21 15.90
C PHE A 361 -3.55 -13.55 15.75
N TRP A 362 -2.93 -13.23 16.87
CA TRP A 362 -1.73 -12.41 16.88
C TRP A 362 -0.49 -13.17 16.41
N GLY A 363 -0.57 -14.51 16.37
CA GLY A 363 0.58 -15.36 16.04
C GLY A 363 1.63 -15.37 17.14
N GLU A 364 1.32 -14.86 18.32
CA GLU A 364 2.12 -15.05 19.52
C GLU A 364 2.08 -16.55 19.88
N GLY A 365 2.68 -17.36 19.03
CA GLY A 365 3.11 -18.68 19.36
C GLY A 365 4.18 -18.61 20.41
N HIS A 366 3.85 -18.12 21.58
CA HIS A 366 4.53 -18.50 22.79
C HIS A 366 4.26 -19.99 22.95
N HIS A 367 5.12 -20.81 22.33
CA HIS A 367 5.20 -22.25 22.60
C HIS A 367 5.60 -22.52 24.06
N VAL A 368 4.92 -21.86 25.00
CA VAL A 368 5.11 -22.16 26.42
C VAL A 368 4.50 -23.50 26.76
N ASP A 369 3.51 -24.00 25.99
CA ASP A 369 2.79 -25.23 26.32
C ASP A 369 2.76 -26.29 25.20
N GLY A 370 3.50 -26.14 24.10
CA GLY A 370 3.56 -27.18 23.04
C GLY A 370 2.22 -27.45 22.34
N LYS A 371 1.23 -26.58 22.51
CA LYS A 371 0.00 -26.60 21.71
C LYS A 371 0.27 -25.79 20.47
N ASP A 372 0.34 -26.49 19.35
CA ASP A 372 0.25 -25.91 18.02
C ASP A 372 -0.96 -24.98 18.01
N SER A 373 -0.76 -23.67 17.99
CA SER A 373 -1.80 -22.73 17.65
C SER A 373 -2.02 -22.86 16.14
N SER A 374 -2.63 -24.00 15.74
CA SER A 374 -3.05 -24.20 14.38
C SER A 374 -4.13 -23.16 14.10
N PHE A 375 -3.78 -22.09 13.36
CA PHE A 375 -4.77 -21.27 12.67
C PHE A 375 -5.72 -22.24 11.94
N GLY A 376 -6.89 -22.50 12.51
CA GLY A 376 -7.92 -23.44 12.11
C GLY A 376 -7.48 -24.37 10.97
N SER A 377 -7.39 -25.65 11.21
CA SER A 377 -6.83 -26.65 10.29
C SER A 377 -7.46 -26.62 8.88
N VAL A 378 -8.60 -25.95 8.71
CA VAL A 378 -9.37 -25.87 7.47
C VAL A 378 -9.50 -24.42 7.02
N ARG A 379 -8.96 -24.13 5.81
CA ARG A 379 -9.10 -22.81 5.18
C ARG A 379 -10.56 -22.45 4.97
N GLY A 380 -10.92 -21.21 5.30
CA GLY A 380 -12.23 -20.65 5.02
C GLY A 380 -12.43 -20.28 3.54
N ASN A 381 -13.61 -19.77 3.23
CA ASN A 381 -14.01 -19.46 1.85
C ASN A 381 -14.42 -17.98 1.68
N ILE A 382 -14.30 -17.13 2.69
CA ILE A 382 -14.68 -15.72 2.59
C ILE A 382 -13.83 -15.06 1.52
N THR A 383 -14.50 -14.38 0.59
CA THR A 383 -13.89 -13.60 -0.50
C THR A 383 -14.48 -12.21 -0.64
N ASP A 384 -15.76 -12.03 -0.29
CA ASP A 384 -16.51 -10.76 -0.43
C ASP A 384 -16.69 -10.10 0.94
N LEU A 385 -16.17 -8.89 1.09
CA LEU A 385 -16.26 -8.12 2.35
C LEU A 385 -17.38 -7.07 2.32
N SER A 386 -18.23 -7.06 1.30
CA SER A 386 -19.30 -6.07 1.16
C SER A 386 -20.35 -6.14 2.29
N ASP A 387 -20.52 -7.30 2.91
CA ASP A 387 -21.40 -7.50 4.05
C ASP A 387 -20.99 -6.67 5.27
N LEU A 388 -19.68 -6.36 5.41
CA LEU A 388 -19.14 -5.60 6.52
C LEU A 388 -19.48 -4.09 6.46
N ALA A 389 -19.77 -3.56 5.26
CA ALA A 389 -19.98 -2.12 5.06
C ALA A 389 -21.12 -1.51 5.90
N GLN A 390 -22.03 -2.34 6.39
CA GLN A 390 -23.14 -1.91 7.24
C GLN A 390 -22.82 -1.91 8.74
N MET A 391 -21.67 -2.47 9.13
CA MET A 391 -21.22 -2.57 10.51
C MET A 391 -20.43 -1.32 10.92
N VAL A 392 -21.09 -0.16 10.87
CA VAL A 392 -20.48 1.18 10.98
C VAL A 392 -19.71 1.45 12.27
N ASN A 393 -19.83 0.56 13.26
CA ASN A 393 -19.15 0.65 14.54
C ASN A 393 -18.18 -0.53 14.79
N LEU A 394 -17.79 -1.27 13.74
CA LEU A 394 -16.88 -2.39 13.86
C LEU A 394 -15.45 -1.88 14.15
N GLU A 395 -14.95 -2.16 15.34
CA GLU A 395 -13.65 -1.71 15.82
C GLU A 395 -12.56 -2.78 15.71
N GLU A 396 -12.94 -4.05 15.71
CA GLU A 396 -12.03 -5.19 15.61
C GLU A 396 -12.51 -6.22 14.59
N LEU A 397 -11.63 -6.55 13.65
CA LEU A 397 -11.92 -7.53 12.61
C LEU A 397 -10.76 -8.52 12.46
N ALA A 398 -11.07 -9.81 12.62
CA ALA A 398 -10.16 -10.90 12.30
C ALA A 398 -10.80 -11.80 11.24
N LEU A 399 -10.19 -11.84 10.05
CA LEU A 399 -10.54 -12.72 8.95
C LEU A 399 -9.28 -13.46 8.47
N CYS A 400 -8.82 -14.40 9.28
CA CYS A 400 -7.59 -15.14 9.05
C CYS A 400 -7.85 -16.46 8.33
N ASN A 401 -6.86 -16.92 7.52
CA ASN A 401 -6.91 -18.17 6.77
C ASN A 401 -8.16 -18.29 5.87
N GLN A 402 -8.45 -17.22 5.13
CA GLN A 402 -9.52 -17.11 4.14
C GLN A 402 -8.95 -17.06 2.71
N LYS A 403 -9.77 -16.63 1.74
CA LYS A 403 -9.38 -16.45 0.34
C LYS A 403 -9.55 -14.99 -0.12
N ILE A 404 -9.36 -14.05 0.78
CA ILE A 404 -9.56 -12.63 0.53
C ILE A 404 -8.42 -12.11 -0.34
N GLU A 405 -8.77 -11.45 -1.45
CA GLU A 405 -7.84 -10.74 -2.34
C GLU A 405 -8.08 -9.23 -2.27
N ASP A 406 -9.34 -8.81 -2.16
CA ASP A 406 -9.78 -7.41 -2.11
C ASP A 406 -10.31 -7.05 -0.72
N ILE A 407 -9.70 -6.02 -0.13
CA ILE A 407 -10.08 -5.47 1.17
C ILE A 407 -10.71 -4.07 1.08
N SER A 408 -11.08 -3.62 -0.13
CA SER A 408 -11.69 -2.31 -0.36
C SER A 408 -13.00 -2.10 0.42
N GLY A 409 -13.72 -3.18 0.75
CA GLY A 409 -14.92 -3.14 1.60
C GLY A 409 -14.69 -2.65 3.03
N LEU A 410 -13.43 -2.56 3.49
CA LEU A 410 -13.08 -2.09 4.84
C LEU A 410 -12.97 -0.56 4.95
N LYS A 411 -12.98 0.16 3.84
CA LYS A 411 -12.57 1.57 3.71
C LYS A 411 -13.24 2.54 4.69
N GLU A 412 -14.52 2.34 4.99
CA GLU A 412 -15.33 3.27 5.80
C GLU A 412 -15.50 2.78 7.25
N LEU A 413 -14.86 1.66 7.62
CA LEU A 413 -15.00 1.06 8.94
C LEU A 413 -14.05 1.71 9.97
N PRO A 414 -14.51 1.96 11.21
CA PRO A 414 -13.68 2.58 12.25
C PRO A 414 -12.78 1.55 12.97
N LEU A 415 -12.06 0.75 12.18
CA LEU A 415 -11.23 -0.34 12.69
C LEU A 415 -10.05 0.19 13.49
N LYS A 416 -9.85 -0.36 14.67
CA LYS A 416 -8.67 -0.17 15.51
C LYS A 416 -7.73 -1.37 15.42
N LYS A 417 -8.29 -2.58 15.29
CA LYS A 417 -7.54 -3.83 15.19
C LYS A 417 -7.96 -4.61 13.96
N LEU A 418 -6.99 -5.00 13.14
CA LEU A 418 -7.23 -5.71 11.89
C LEU A 418 -6.26 -6.89 11.74
N TYR A 419 -6.82 -8.09 11.59
CA TYR A 419 -6.08 -9.34 11.45
C TYR A 419 -6.50 -10.03 10.16
N LEU A 420 -5.61 -10.08 9.18
CA LEU A 420 -5.84 -10.61 7.83
C LEU A 420 -4.83 -11.69 7.43
N SER A 421 -4.28 -12.40 8.40
CA SER A 421 -3.25 -13.40 8.18
C SER A 421 -3.69 -14.53 7.24
N LYS A 422 -2.75 -15.07 6.43
CA LYS A 422 -2.96 -16.22 5.54
C LYS A 422 -4.11 -16.02 4.54
N ASN A 423 -4.15 -14.85 3.91
CA ASN A 423 -5.04 -14.52 2.80
C ASN A 423 -4.28 -14.45 1.46
N MET A 424 -4.85 -13.81 0.46
CA MET A 424 -4.30 -13.64 -0.89
C MET A 424 -4.14 -12.15 -1.24
N ILE A 425 -3.98 -11.29 -0.22
CA ILE A 425 -3.98 -9.83 -0.38
C ILE A 425 -2.62 -9.38 -0.92
N THR A 426 -2.64 -8.61 -2.00
CA THR A 426 -1.45 -7.98 -2.59
C THR A 426 -1.46 -6.47 -2.46
N ASP A 427 -2.61 -5.85 -2.23
CA ASP A 427 -2.79 -4.40 -2.11
C ASP A 427 -3.39 -4.03 -0.75
N PHE A 428 -2.64 -3.26 0.01
CA PHE A 428 -3.02 -2.74 1.33
C PHE A 428 -3.36 -1.24 1.32
N SER A 429 -3.60 -0.64 0.15
CA SER A 429 -3.86 0.80 0.01
C SER A 429 -5.08 1.29 0.79
N VAL A 430 -6.06 0.43 1.04
CA VAL A 430 -7.24 0.73 1.85
C VAL A 430 -6.90 1.13 3.29
N LEU A 431 -5.75 0.67 3.82
CA LEU A 431 -5.32 1.00 5.18
C LEU A 431 -5.14 2.50 5.42
N LEU A 432 -4.86 3.28 4.37
CA LEU A 432 -4.77 4.75 4.45
C LEU A 432 -6.08 5.41 4.90
N ASN A 433 -7.21 4.72 4.78
CA ASN A 433 -8.51 5.22 5.22
C ASN A 433 -8.83 4.85 6.67
N LEU A 434 -8.15 3.86 7.23
CA LEU A 434 -8.37 3.34 8.57
C LEU A 434 -7.53 4.13 9.59
N ILE A 435 -7.90 5.40 9.79
CA ILE A 435 -7.10 6.38 10.57
C ILE A 435 -6.95 6.04 12.06
N ASP A 436 -7.85 5.23 12.61
CA ASP A 436 -7.84 4.80 14.00
C ASP A 436 -7.14 3.45 14.21
N LEU A 437 -6.57 2.86 13.12
CA LEU A 437 -5.92 1.56 13.17
C LEU A 437 -4.61 1.62 13.96
N ASP A 438 -4.54 0.89 15.08
CA ASP A 438 -3.35 0.79 15.92
C ASP A 438 -2.69 -0.60 15.88
N THR A 439 -3.43 -1.64 15.50
CA THR A 439 -2.99 -3.03 15.50
C THR A 439 -3.25 -3.68 14.14
N LEU A 440 -2.19 -4.13 13.47
CA LEU A 440 -2.25 -4.74 12.14
C LEU A 440 -1.48 -6.07 12.10
N CYS A 441 -2.16 -7.15 11.71
CA CYS A 441 -1.55 -8.45 11.46
C CYS A 441 -1.91 -8.93 10.04
N ILE A 442 -0.90 -9.03 9.17
CA ILE A 442 -1.04 -9.39 7.75
C ILE A 442 -0.12 -10.53 7.32
N MET A 443 0.33 -11.32 8.27
CA MET A 443 1.29 -12.40 8.04
C MET A 443 0.87 -13.34 6.91
N GLU A 444 1.88 -13.89 6.19
CA GLU A 444 1.68 -14.85 5.10
C GLU A 444 0.68 -14.38 4.02
N ASN A 445 0.72 -13.08 3.64
CA ASN A 445 0.07 -12.58 2.42
C ASN A 445 1.10 -12.40 1.29
N PRO A 446 0.69 -12.47 0.02
CA PRO A 446 1.64 -12.46 -1.11
C PRO A 446 2.11 -11.06 -1.54
N ALA A 447 1.85 -10.01 -0.78
CA ALA A 447 2.33 -8.66 -1.08
C ALA A 447 3.85 -8.57 -0.96
N GLU A 448 4.51 -8.01 -1.97
CA GLU A 448 5.97 -7.83 -2.03
C GLU A 448 6.41 -6.43 -1.58
N ASN A 449 5.49 -5.45 -1.58
CA ASN A 449 5.75 -4.05 -1.22
C ASN A 449 4.72 -3.57 -0.19
N LEU A 450 5.21 -3.11 0.95
CA LEU A 450 4.43 -2.58 2.05
C LEU A 450 4.65 -1.06 2.29
N SER A 451 5.16 -0.32 1.30
CA SER A 451 5.44 1.11 1.43
C SER A 451 4.23 1.93 1.91
N VAL A 452 3.01 1.52 1.51
CA VAL A 452 1.75 2.14 1.93
C VAL A 452 1.54 2.08 3.45
N ILE A 453 2.02 1.03 4.11
CA ILE A 453 1.91 0.88 5.57
C ILE A 453 2.75 1.94 6.29
N GLY A 454 3.86 2.37 5.70
CA GLY A 454 4.69 3.44 6.23
C GLY A 454 3.96 4.80 6.33
N GLU A 455 2.85 4.97 5.62
CA GLU A 455 2.00 6.16 5.72
C GLU A 455 0.93 6.03 6.83
N CYS A 456 0.68 4.80 7.33
CA CYS A 456 -0.27 4.51 8.39
C CYS A 456 0.37 4.74 9.79
N THR A 457 0.74 5.98 10.10
CA THR A 457 1.55 6.34 11.29
C THR A 457 0.85 6.12 12.62
N GLY A 458 -0.44 5.75 12.63
CA GLY A 458 -1.21 5.36 13.81
C GLY A 458 -0.90 3.95 14.30
N ILE A 459 -0.32 3.10 13.46
CA ILE A 459 -0.03 1.70 13.80
C ILE A 459 1.06 1.66 14.89
N LEU A 460 0.76 0.96 15.97
CA LEU A 460 1.66 0.72 17.09
C LEU A 460 2.16 -0.74 17.11
N ARG A 461 1.33 -1.67 16.67
CA ARG A 461 1.63 -3.11 16.65
C ARG A 461 1.49 -3.65 15.23
N LEU A 462 2.57 -4.24 14.70
CA LEU A 462 2.63 -4.78 13.34
C LEU A 462 3.16 -6.21 13.33
N ASN A 463 2.42 -7.11 12.67
CA ASN A 463 2.89 -8.45 12.37
C ASN A 463 2.87 -8.70 10.85
N ILE A 464 4.07 -8.92 10.28
CA ILE A 464 4.33 -9.17 8.86
C ILE A 464 5.04 -10.52 8.65
N GLN A 465 4.94 -11.42 9.62
CA GLN A 465 5.61 -12.72 9.57
C GLN A 465 5.37 -13.46 8.25
N GLY A 466 6.42 -14.08 7.73
CA GLY A 466 6.36 -14.95 6.55
C GLY A 466 6.09 -14.24 5.23
N MET A 467 6.37 -12.93 5.14
CA MET A 467 6.23 -12.17 3.90
C MET A 467 7.58 -12.07 3.16
N ASN A 468 7.51 -12.03 1.83
CA ASN A 468 8.67 -11.79 0.96
C ASN A 468 8.67 -10.34 0.53
N LEU A 469 9.57 -9.52 1.08
CA LEU A 469 9.58 -8.08 0.86
C LEU A 469 10.81 -7.64 0.05
N THR A 470 10.64 -6.67 -0.81
CA THR A 470 11.75 -6.01 -1.53
C THR A 470 12.62 -5.20 -0.59
N ASP A 471 12.00 -4.51 0.37
CA ASP A 471 12.66 -3.72 1.40
C ASP A 471 11.77 -3.55 2.65
N ILE A 472 12.34 -3.00 3.71
CA ILE A 472 11.63 -2.65 4.95
C ILE A 472 11.75 -1.15 5.28
N ASP A 473 12.03 -0.30 4.31
CA ASP A 473 12.22 1.13 4.49
C ASP A 473 10.99 1.85 5.06
N PHE A 474 9.80 1.32 4.78
CA PHE A 474 8.54 1.83 5.32
C PHE A 474 8.50 1.85 6.86
N LEU A 475 9.25 0.96 7.52
CA LEU A 475 9.33 0.90 8.99
C LEU A 475 9.88 2.18 9.62
N LYS A 476 10.75 2.93 8.91
CA LYS A 476 11.35 4.19 9.41
C LYS A 476 10.31 5.25 9.76
N ASN A 477 9.14 5.20 9.11
CA ASN A 477 8.06 6.17 9.29
C ASN A 477 7.11 5.81 10.44
N LEU A 478 7.17 4.58 10.93
CA LEU A 478 6.28 4.05 11.95
C LEU A 478 6.85 4.27 13.37
N SER A 479 5.95 4.37 14.35
CA SER A 479 6.30 4.49 15.77
C SER A 479 5.85 3.24 16.53
N LEU A 480 6.24 2.06 16.05
CA LEU A 480 5.83 0.79 16.62
C LEU A 480 6.35 0.60 18.04
N ASP A 481 5.57 -0.06 18.87
CA ASP A 481 5.99 -0.67 20.13
C ASP A 481 6.23 -2.19 20.00
N TYR A 482 5.57 -2.83 19.04
CA TYR A 482 5.71 -4.25 18.72
C TYR A 482 5.88 -4.47 17.21
N LEU A 483 6.88 -5.28 16.84
CA LEU A 483 7.10 -5.74 15.47
C LEU A 483 7.41 -7.24 15.45
N ASP A 484 6.60 -8.01 14.71
CA ASP A 484 6.94 -9.38 14.34
C ASP A 484 7.22 -9.43 12.84
N MET A 485 8.47 -9.69 12.51
CA MET A 485 8.96 -9.93 11.16
C MET A 485 9.66 -11.30 11.03
N SER A 486 9.24 -12.26 11.82
CA SER A 486 9.75 -13.62 11.76
C SER A 486 9.53 -14.23 10.37
N ASN A 487 10.50 -14.95 9.85
CA ASN A 487 10.45 -15.53 8.49
C ASN A 487 10.15 -14.50 7.37
N VAL A 488 10.49 -13.23 7.58
CA VAL A 488 10.45 -12.23 6.51
C VAL A 488 11.76 -12.30 5.73
N GLU A 489 11.66 -12.57 4.43
CA GLU A 489 12.79 -12.48 3.51
C GLU A 489 12.89 -11.04 2.98
N VAL A 490 14.05 -10.41 3.15
CA VAL A 490 14.33 -9.05 2.65
C VAL A 490 15.45 -9.15 1.63
N GLU A 491 15.27 -8.54 0.47
CA GLU A 491 16.34 -8.49 -0.53
C GLU A 491 17.62 -7.86 0.07
N ASN A 492 18.77 -8.49 -0.19
CA ASN A 492 20.09 -8.05 0.29
C ASN A 492 20.29 -8.03 1.81
N ASN A 493 19.39 -8.57 2.63
CA ASN A 493 19.46 -8.61 4.10
C ASN A 493 19.74 -7.23 4.74
N ILE A 494 19.05 -6.20 4.30
CA ILE A 494 19.22 -4.82 4.76
C ILE A 494 18.27 -4.56 5.95
N PHE A 495 18.80 -4.43 7.15
CA PHE A 495 18.05 -4.24 8.39
C PHE A 495 18.25 -2.85 9.04
N GLU A 496 18.98 -1.93 8.41
CA GLU A 496 19.23 -0.59 8.95
C GLU A 496 17.97 0.18 9.37
N PRO A 497 16.80 0.03 8.71
CA PRO A 497 15.58 0.68 9.17
C PRO A 497 15.21 0.40 10.62
N LEU A 498 15.53 -0.78 11.16
CA LEU A 498 15.25 -1.17 12.55
C LEU A 498 16.00 -0.30 13.55
N ALA A 499 17.24 0.11 13.25
CA ALA A 499 18.06 0.95 14.14
C ALA A 499 17.45 2.34 14.37
N GLU A 500 16.56 2.79 13.48
CA GLU A 500 15.88 4.08 13.59
C GLU A 500 14.61 4.01 14.49
N MET A 501 14.12 2.82 14.81
CA MET A 501 12.88 2.57 15.56
C MET A 501 13.09 2.73 17.08
N LYS A 502 13.17 3.98 17.56
CA LYS A 502 13.51 4.28 18.98
C LYS A 502 12.37 3.99 19.98
N LYS A 503 11.17 3.68 19.53
CA LYS A 503 10.04 3.34 20.39
C LYS A 503 9.75 1.83 20.44
N LEU A 504 10.44 1.04 19.62
CA LEU A 504 10.20 -0.38 19.55
C LEU A 504 10.61 -1.04 20.88
N ASP A 505 9.65 -1.63 21.55
CA ASP A 505 9.82 -2.37 22.81
C ASP A 505 10.06 -3.86 22.55
N THR A 506 9.35 -4.44 21.58
CA THR A 506 9.38 -5.87 21.27
C THR A 506 9.66 -6.12 19.80
N LEU A 507 10.63 -6.97 19.52
CA LEU A 507 11.00 -7.41 18.17
C LEU A 507 11.06 -8.94 18.10
N CYS A 508 10.32 -9.52 17.13
CA CYS A 508 10.43 -10.92 16.75
C CYS A 508 11.03 -11.01 15.34
N MET A 509 12.07 -11.81 15.16
CA MET A 509 12.72 -12.04 13.87
C MET A 509 13.36 -13.44 13.77
N CYS A 510 13.72 -13.84 12.56
CA CYS A 510 14.42 -15.09 12.30
C CYS A 510 15.80 -14.85 11.71
N ASP A 511 16.65 -15.86 11.77
CA ASP A 511 17.93 -15.95 11.04
C ASP A 511 18.84 -14.73 11.21
N VAL A 512 19.04 -14.29 12.47
CA VAL A 512 19.90 -13.17 12.84
C VAL A 512 21.36 -13.48 12.53
N ASN A 513 21.88 -12.93 11.44
CA ASN A 513 23.30 -12.99 11.07
C ASN A 513 24.13 -11.87 11.74
N GLU A 514 25.43 -11.83 11.48
CA GLU A 514 26.31 -10.80 12.06
C GLU A 514 25.89 -9.36 11.68
N ALA A 515 25.43 -9.13 10.44
CA ALA A 515 25.00 -7.81 10.00
C ALA A 515 23.70 -7.37 10.70
N ALA A 516 22.72 -8.28 10.83
CA ALA A 516 21.51 -8.03 11.61
C ALA A 516 21.86 -7.78 13.08
N ALA A 517 22.78 -8.54 13.68
CA ALA A 517 23.23 -8.35 15.05
C ALA A 517 23.92 -6.99 15.26
N GLU A 518 24.67 -6.49 14.28
CA GLU A 518 25.26 -5.14 14.33
C GLU A 518 24.17 -4.06 14.35
N THR A 519 23.13 -4.20 13.53
CA THR A 519 21.96 -3.31 13.54
C THR A 519 21.22 -3.38 14.88
N LEU A 520 20.93 -4.60 15.37
CA LEU A 520 20.28 -4.81 16.67
C LEU A 520 21.08 -4.17 17.82
N SER A 521 22.39 -4.21 17.76
CA SER A 521 23.27 -3.61 18.78
C SER A 521 23.05 -2.10 18.98
N GLN A 522 22.43 -1.42 18.01
CA GLN A 522 22.10 0.01 18.08
C GLN A 522 20.72 0.27 18.72
N MET A 523 19.92 -0.78 18.95
CA MET A 523 18.55 -0.69 19.49
C MET A 523 18.57 -0.72 21.03
N SER A 524 19.18 0.27 21.64
CA SER A 524 19.39 0.32 23.10
C SER A 524 18.10 0.42 23.93
N THR A 525 16.97 0.74 23.32
CA THR A 525 15.65 0.88 23.95
C THR A 525 14.82 -0.40 23.91
N LEU A 526 15.25 -1.42 23.16
CA LEU A 526 14.51 -2.67 23.00
C LEU A 526 14.47 -3.42 24.34
N LYS A 527 13.26 -3.88 24.72
CA LYS A 527 13.03 -4.60 25.98
C LYS A 527 12.88 -6.11 25.75
N ALA A 528 12.31 -6.54 24.63
CA ALA A 528 12.12 -7.95 24.33
C ALA A 528 12.62 -8.28 22.92
N LEU A 529 13.47 -9.31 22.82
CA LEU A 529 13.96 -9.85 21.56
C LEU A 529 13.68 -11.34 21.49
N PHE A 530 12.95 -11.74 20.45
CA PHE A 530 12.65 -13.11 20.13
C PHE A 530 13.32 -13.47 18.80
N MET A 531 14.19 -14.49 18.81
CA MET A 531 14.94 -14.95 17.64
C MET A 531 14.58 -16.40 17.36
N TRP A 532 13.78 -16.61 16.33
CA TRP A 532 13.36 -17.94 15.91
C TRP A 532 14.13 -18.37 14.65
N GLY A 533 14.19 -19.65 14.35
CA GLY A 533 14.78 -20.19 13.12
C GLY A 533 15.53 -21.50 13.31
N ASP A 534 15.83 -22.15 12.19
CA ASP A 534 16.46 -23.48 12.18
C ASP A 534 17.96 -23.42 11.88
N SER A 535 18.51 -22.25 11.55
CA SER A 535 19.91 -22.06 11.16
C SER A 535 20.72 -21.47 12.30
N THR A 536 21.87 -22.08 12.63
CA THR A 536 22.84 -21.50 13.57
C THR A 536 23.63 -20.41 12.87
N ILE A 537 23.39 -19.14 13.23
CA ILE A 537 24.01 -18.00 12.57
C ILE A 537 24.93 -17.21 13.51
N LEU A 538 24.61 -17.17 14.82
CA LEU A 538 25.46 -16.57 15.84
C LEU A 538 26.07 -17.66 16.75
N GLU A 539 27.37 -17.61 16.95
CA GLU A 539 28.03 -18.54 17.88
C GLU A 539 27.65 -18.23 19.33
N ASN A 540 27.55 -16.96 19.69
CA ASN A 540 27.29 -16.46 21.03
C ASN A 540 26.56 -15.12 21.04
N LEU A 541 26.31 -14.55 22.24
CA LEU A 541 25.55 -13.32 22.43
C LEU A 541 26.37 -12.02 22.27
N LYS A 542 27.70 -12.09 22.13
CA LYS A 542 28.58 -10.91 22.07
C LYS A 542 28.24 -9.90 20.96
N PRO A 543 27.81 -10.31 19.75
CA PRO A 543 27.41 -9.38 18.70
C PRO A 543 26.22 -8.48 19.07
N LEU A 544 25.37 -8.90 20.00
CA LEU A 544 24.18 -8.17 20.46
C LEU A 544 24.50 -7.13 21.56
N LYS A 545 25.75 -6.67 21.68
CA LYS A 545 26.16 -5.65 22.64
C LYS A 545 25.38 -4.34 22.46
N GLY A 546 25.14 -3.60 23.56
CA GLY A 546 24.48 -2.29 23.51
C GLY A 546 22.99 -2.31 23.85
N MET A 547 22.34 -3.45 23.87
CA MET A 547 20.92 -3.62 24.21
C MET A 547 20.73 -3.60 25.74
N THR A 548 21.03 -2.49 26.37
CA THR A 548 21.10 -2.37 27.86
C THR A 548 19.75 -2.41 28.57
N GLN A 549 18.65 -2.18 27.83
CA GLN A 549 17.28 -2.22 28.34
C GLN A 549 16.62 -3.58 28.15
N LEU A 550 17.33 -4.56 27.56
CA LEU A 550 16.74 -5.86 27.24
C LEU A 550 16.37 -6.62 28.53
N GLU A 551 15.07 -6.86 28.69
CA GLU A 551 14.46 -7.56 29.83
C GLU A 551 14.16 -9.01 29.49
N THR A 552 13.77 -9.29 28.22
CA THR A 552 13.40 -10.60 27.73
C THR A 552 14.27 -10.97 26.53
N LEU A 553 14.88 -12.15 26.57
CA LEU A 553 15.62 -12.74 25.46
C LEU A 553 15.16 -14.19 25.27
N ALA A 554 14.67 -14.53 24.09
CA ALA A 554 14.32 -15.89 23.74
C ALA A 554 14.87 -16.25 22.36
N PHE A 555 15.43 -17.43 22.21
CA PHE A 555 15.94 -17.92 20.94
C PHE A 555 15.89 -19.45 20.86
N THR A 556 15.84 -19.97 19.63
CA THR A 556 15.90 -21.40 19.34
C THR A 556 17.29 -21.81 18.83
N THR A 557 17.41 -22.54 17.76
CA THR A 557 18.65 -23.13 17.25
C THR A 557 19.76 -22.15 16.85
N GLN A 558 19.51 -20.86 16.83
CA GLN A 558 20.43 -19.85 16.27
C GLN A 558 21.68 -19.61 17.12
N ILE A 559 21.64 -19.88 18.42
CA ILE A 559 22.75 -19.62 19.36
C ILE A 559 23.18 -20.91 20.06
N SER A 560 24.46 -21.14 20.11
CA SER A 560 25.04 -22.33 20.74
C SER A 560 25.75 -22.07 22.08
N SER A 561 26.01 -20.78 22.40
CA SER A 561 26.70 -20.37 23.64
C SER A 561 26.06 -19.11 24.21
N LEU A 562 25.96 -19.06 25.54
CA LEU A 562 25.51 -17.90 26.31
C LEU A 562 26.62 -16.88 26.62
N GLU A 563 27.82 -17.06 26.04
CA GLU A 563 28.91 -16.11 26.25
C GLU A 563 28.54 -14.70 25.81
N GLY A 564 28.70 -13.71 26.69
CA GLY A 564 28.26 -12.33 26.49
C GLY A 564 26.93 -11.98 27.16
N ILE A 565 26.29 -12.91 27.87
CA ILE A 565 25.01 -12.63 28.56
C ILE A 565 25.14 -11.53 29.65
N GLU A 566 26.34 -11.37 30.21
CA GLU A 566 26.63 -10.35 31.22
C GLU A 566 26.46 -8.91 30.72
N GLN A 567 26.39 -8.71 29.40
CA GLN A 567 26.18 -7.40 28.79
C GLN A 567 24.73 -6.92 28.83
N PHE A 568 23.77 -7.76 29.27
CA PHE A 568 22.34 -7.41 29.40
C PHE A 568 21.96 -7.17 30.87
N PRO A 569 22.24 -5.99 31.43
CA PRO A 569 22.03 -5.74 32.86
C PRO A 569 20.57 -5.76 33.31
N SER A 570 19.61 -5.59 32.38
CA SER A 570 18.18 -5.58 32.69
C SER A 570 17.51 -6.94 32.47
N LEU A 571 18.23 -7.95 31.96
CA LEU A 571 17.67 -9.24 31.59
C LEU A 571 17.09 -9.97 32.79
N ASN A 572 15.76 -10.24 32.76
CA ASN A 572 15.05 -10.94 33.81
C ASN A 572 14.43 -12.26 33.34
N PHE A 573 14.16 -12.41 32.03
CA PHE A 573 13.67 -13.63 31.41
C PHE A 573 14.61 -14.09 30.28
N LEU A 574 15.01 -15.36 30.32
CA LEU A 574 15.80 -16.02 29.26
C LEU A 574 15.14 -17.32 28.85
N SER A 575 14.82 -17.50 27.56
CA SER A 575 14.47 -18.82 27.02
C SER A 575 15.56 -19.29 26.05
N VAL A 576 16.10 -20.48 26.35
CA VAL A 576 16.99 -21.26 25.48
C VAL A 576 16.30 -22.55 25.02
N SER A 577 14.97 -22.56 25.04
CA SER A 577 14.15 -23.68 24.64
C SER A 577 14.42 -24.07 23.19
N PHE A 578 14.62 -25.37 22.91
CA PHE A 578 15.01 -25.88 21.59
C PHE A 578 16.33 -25.32 21.03
N SER A 579 17.18 -24.68 21.85
CA SER A 579 18.47 -24.16 21.42
C SER A 579 19.59 -25.21 21.36
N LEU A 580 20.71 -24.80 20.78
CA LEU A 580 21.95 -25.60 20.77
C LEU A 580 22.83 -25.39 22.02
N VAL A 581 22.38 -24.58 22.98
CA VAL A 581 23.07 -24.31 24.23
C VAL A 581 23.21 -25.62 25.05
N LYS A 582 24.42 -25.89 25.52
CA LYS A 582 24.73 -27.07 26.35
C LYS A 582 25.32 -26.69 27.72
N ASP A 583 25.91 -25.49 27.82
CA ASP A 583 26.56 -24.99 29.03
C ASP A 583 25.86 -23.76 29.54
N LEU A 584 25.36 -23.79 30.76
CA LEU A 584 24.72 -22.71 31.46
C LEU A 584 25.68 -21.87 32.33
N SER A 585 26.99 -22.20 32.36
CA SER A 585 27.96 -21.47 33.19
C SER A 585 27.90 -19.94 33.02
N PRO A 586 27.72 -19.36 31.80
CA PRO A 586 27.62 -17.92 31.63
C PRO A 586 26.40 -17.27 32.31
N VAL A 587 25.36 -18.04 32.62
CA VAL A 587 24.11 -17.52 33.28
C VAL A 587 24.43 -16.83 34.60
N THR A 588 25.48 -17.24 35.30
CA THR A 588 25.92 -16.60 36.55
C THR A 588 26.32 -15.14 36.36
N GLY A 589 26.57 -14.68 35.12
CA GLY A 589 26.83 -13.28 34.75
C GLY A 589 25.56 -12.43 34.63
N ALA A 590 24.39 -13.04 34.42
CA ALA A 590 23.11 -12.36 34.26
C ALA A 590 22.44 -12.09 35.62
N LYS A 591 22.98 -11.16 36.40
CA LYS A 591 22.64 -10.96 37.82
C LYS A 591 21.16 -10.71 38.15
N ASN A 592 20.40 -10.16 37.21
CA ASN A 592 19.00 -9.82 37.37
C ASN A 592 18.05 -10.86 36.78
N LEU A 593 18.58 -11.98 36.27
CA LEU A 593 17.79 -13.07 35.71
C LEU A 593 16.91 -13.71 36.79
N GLN A 594 15.60 -13.75 36.56
CA GLN A 594 14.62 -14.31 37.48
C GLN A 594 14.01 -15.60 36.97
N VAL A 595 13.79 -15.70 35.64
CA VAL A 595 13.17 -16.84 35.00
C VAL A 595 14.05 -17.35 33.87
N ILE A 596 14.27 -18.65 33.84
CA ILE A 596 14.94 -19.33 32.72
C ILE A 596 14.11 -20.49 32.20
N ASP A 597 13.90 -20.54 30.89
CA ASP A 597 13.31 -21.70 30.21
C ASP A 597 14.40 -22.44 29.43
N ILE A 598 14.64 -23.69 29.87
CA ILE A 598 15.59 -24.61 29.28
C ILE A 598 14.91 -25.83 28.63
N SER A 599 13.60 -25.77 28.42
CA SER A 599 12.79 -26.86 27.86
C SER A 599 13.35 -27.33 26.53
N ASN A 600 13.50 -28.65 26.37
CA ASN A 600 13.99 -29.26 25.14
C ASN A 600 15.43 -28.88 24.67
N ALA A 601 16.19 -28.10 25.46
CA ALA A 601 17.62 -27.91 25.22
C ALA A 601 18.46 -29.07 25.78
N ASP A 602 19.57 -29.44 25.11
CA ASP A 602 20.45 -30.56 25.52
C ASP A 602 21.49 -30.13 26.58
N ILE A 603 20.99 -29.55 27.68
CA ILE A 603 21.85 -29.04 28.75
C ILE A 603 22.62 -30.22 29.41
N LYS A 604 23.94 -30.06 29.56
CA LYS A 604 24.84 -31.04 30.14
C LYS A 604 25.16 -30.79 31.62
N ASN A 605 25.16 -29.52 32.04
CA ASN A 605 25.47 -29.14 33.39
C ASN A 605 24.44 -28.16 33.93
N PHE A 606 23.70 -28.52 34.98
CA PHE A 606 22.70 -27.73 35.65
C PHE A 606 23.20 -26.99 36.92
N GLU A 607 24.46 -27.23 37.35
CA GLU A 607 25.04 -26.62 38.56
C GLU A 607 24.94 -25.08 38.59
N PRO A 608 25.12 -24.34 37.44
CA PRO A 608 25.01 -22.89 37.41
C PRO A 608 23.64 -22.35 37.87
N LEU A 609 22.58 -23.14 37.74
CA LEU A 609 21.23 -22.74 38.18
C LEU A 609 21.14 -22.64 39.71
N PHE A 610 21.81 -23.52 40.45
CA PHE A 610 21.76 -23.52 41.93
C PHE A 610 22.59 -22.41 42.55
N GLY A 611 23.61 -21.92 41.85
CA GLY A 611 24.47 -20.82 42.30
C GLY A 611 23.92 -19.42 41.98
N HIS A 612 22.81 -19.32 41.27
CA HIS A 612 22.29 -18.06 40.79
C HIS A 612 21.36 -17.40 41.82
N SER A 613 21.77 -16.30 42.45
CA SER A 613 21.04 -15.67 43.58
C SER A 613 19.73 -14.97 43.19
N GLY A 614 19.53 -14.66 41.92
CA GLY A 614 18.35 -13.96 41.41
C GLY A 614 17.28 -14.89 40.81
N LEU A 615 17.64 -16.13 40.48
CA LEU A 615 16.75 -17.04 39.78
C LEU A 615 15.63 -17.56 40.71
N THR A 616 14.39 -17.36 40.30
CA THR A 616 13.19 -17.75 41.07
C THR A 616 12.41 -18.87 40.40
N GLU A 617 12.56 -19.03 39.09
CA GLU A 617 11.77 -19.99 38.30
C GLU A 617 12.60 -20.62 37.18
N VAL A 618 12.44 -21.94 37.00
CA VAL A 618 13.10 -22.71 35.93
C VAL A 618 12.05 -23.54 35.22
N HIS A 619 11.76 -23.18 33.95
CA HIS A 619 10.93 -23.98 33.07
C HIS A 619 11.79 -25.10 32.45
N CYS A 620 11.33 -26.32 32.53
CA CYS A 620 12.06 -27.50 32.03
C CYS A 620 11.11 -28.66 31.76
N THR A 621 11.55 -29.61 30.94
CA THR A 621 10.83 -30.88 30.73
C THR A 621 10.93 -31.78 31.97
N GLU A 622 9.99 -32.73 32.13
CA GLU A 622 10.03 -33.70 33.25
C GLU A 622 11.37 -34.46 33.34
N GLY A 623 11.96 -34.84 32.20
CA GLY A 623 13.27 -35.52 32.18
C GLY A 623 14.44 -34.62 32.64
N GLN A 624 14.36 -33.30 32.40
CA GLN A 624 15.33 -32.33 32.92
C GLN A 624 15.12 -32.09 34.41
N LYS A 625 13.87 -31.97 34.85
CA LYS A 625 13.49 -31.83 36.26
C LYS A 625 14.03 -32.95 37.16
N GLU A 626 13.93 -34.20 36.71
CA GLU A 626 14.52 -35.33 37.42
C GLU A 626 16.05 -35.22 37.60
N LYS A 627 16.77 -34.70 36.59
CA LYS A 627 18.22 -34.46 36.65
C LYS A 627 18.58 -33.36 37.63
N ILE A 628 17.82 -32.24 37.58
CA ILE A 628 17.99 -31.09 38.47
C ILE A 628 17.79 -31.54 39.93
N MET A 629 16.69 -32.26 40.25
CA MET A 629 16.42 -32.75 41.59
C MET A 629 17.48 -33.71 42.15
N LYS A 630 18.15 -34.50 41.30
CA LYS A 630 19.24 -35.36 41.70
C LYS A 630 20.49 -34.57 42.13
N ILE A 631 20.76 -33.45 41.47
CA ILE A 631 21.88 -32.57 41.82
C ILE A 631 21.60 -31.84 43.14
N ASP A 632 20.36 -31.33 43.32
CA ASP A 632 19.97 -30.62 44.54
C ASP A 632 19.98 -31.51 45.79
N SER A 633 19.84 -32.84 45.60
CA SER A 633 19.87 -33.83 46.68
C SER A 633 21.27 -34.41 46.99
N SER A 634 22.31 -34.06 46.22
CA SER A 634 23.66 -34.51 46.39
C SER A 634 24.54 -33.46 47.06
#